data_55c17c2bfa2efdfe988d345bccc11bdb
#
_entry.id   55c17c2bfa2efdfe988d345bccc11bdb
#
_cell.length_a   1.000
_cell.length_b   1.000
_cell.length_c   1.000
_cell.angle_alpha   90.00
_cell.angle_beta   90.00
_cell.angle_gamma   90.00
#
_symmetry.space_group_name_H-M   'P 1'
#
loop_
_entity.id
_entity.type
_entity.pdbx_description
1 polymer ?
#
loop_
_entity_poly.entity_id
_entity_poly.type
_entity_poly.pdbx_seq_one_letter_code
_entity_poly.pdbx_strand_id
1 'polypeptide(L)'
;MIKILKNLNNLSNIYMAFVKFFFIIVIIPISIKYLYYLKTMFEIKITIKNKYKQFNSPDDDYDDLLIIEDTNGYKYTVTNLFFKLDFNKEEDYKNFEVGKTYKVKGYGVRNILSPNLNVYEIIEKIN
;
A
#
# COMPACT_ATOMS: atom_id res chain seq x y z
N MET A 1 26.56 -15.44 43.92
CA MET A 1 26.17 -14.06 43.62
C MET A 1 26.78 -13.59 42.28
N ILE A 2 28.06 -13.75 42.03
CA ILE A 2 28.74 -13.34 40.79
C ILE A 2 28.20 -14.11 39.56
N LYS A 3 27.88 -15.40 39.69
CA LYS A 3 27.28 -16.20 38.59
C LYS A 3 25.88 -15.71 38.22
N ILE A 4 25.09 -15.28 39.18
CA ILE A 4 23.73 -14.77 38.95
C ILE A 4 23.80 -13.43 38.20
N LEU A 5 24.73 -12.54 38.58
CA LEU A 5 24.94 -11.28 37.90
C LEU A 5 25.40 -11.45 36.45
N LYS A 6 26.31 -12.40 36.20
CA LYS A 6 26.73 -12.75 34.81
C LYS A 6 25.58 -13.27 33.98
N ASN A 7 24.72 -14.14 34.54
CA ASN A 7 23.55 -14.66 33.84
C ASN A 7 22.54 -13.56 33.53
N LEU A 8 22.32 -12.63 34.46
CA LEU A 8 21.44 -11.48 34.24
C LEU A 8 21.97 -10.56 33.14
N ASN A 9 23.29 -10.31 33.12
CA ASN A 9 23.90 -9.51 32.06
C ASN A 9 23.80 -10.20 30.70
N ASN A 10 23.98 -11.50 30.62
CA ASN A 10 23.82 -12.28 29.40
C ASN A 10 22.37 -12.24 28.88
N LEU A 11 21.38 -12.37 29.77
CA LEU A 11 19.96 -12.24 29.42
C LEU A 11 19.63 -10.85 28.92
N SER A 12 20.16 -9.81 29.55
CA SER A 12 19.98 -8.42 29.11
C SER A 12 20.59 -8.21 27.71
N ASN A 13 21.78 -8.74 27.45
CA ASN A 13 22.43 -8.65 26.15
C ASN A 13 21.64 -9.39 25.05
N ILE A 14 21.09 -10.57 25.37
CA ILE A 14 20.25 -11.35 24.45
C ILE A 14 18.96 -10.57 24.16
N TYR A 15 18.33 -10.00 25.18
CA TYR A 15 17.13 -9.18 25.03
C TYR A 15 17.38 -7.97 24.13
N MET A 16 18.48 -7.25 24.35
CA MET A 16 18.86 -6.10 23.53
C MET A 16 19.14 -6.48 22.09
N ALA A 17 19.79 -7.65 21.86
CA ALA A 17 20.00 -8.17 20.53
C ALA A 17 18.68 -8.50 19.82
N PHE A 18 17.72 -9.08 20.52
CA PHE A 18 16.37 -9.34 20.02
C PHE A 18 15.65 -8.07 19.63
N VAL A 19 15.70 -7.04 20.47
CA VAL A 19 15.08 -5.74 20.21
C VAL A 19 15.70 -5.11 18.97
N LYS A 20 17.02 -5.08 18.84
CA LYS A 20 17.71 -4.56 17.65
C LYS A 20 17.33 -5.31 16.40
N PHE A 21 17.30 -6.63 16.47
CA PHE A 21 16.92 -7.48 15.33
C PHE A 21 15.48 -7.23 14.90
N PHE A 22 14.56 -7.10 15.85
CA PHE A 22 13.16 -6.76 15.60
C PHE A 22 13.06 -5.41 14.88
N PHE A 23 13.78 -4.38 15.35
CA PHE A 23 13.81 -3.08 14.71
C PHE A 23 14.28 -3.16 13.26
N ILE A 24 15.33 -3.93 12.99
CA ILE A 24 15.87 -4.10 11.65
C ILE A 24 14.83 -4.75 10.73
N ILE A 25 14.18 -5.81 11.19
CA ILE A 25 13.21 -6.57 10.37
C ILE A 25 11.94 -5.78 10.10
N VAL A 26 11.46 -4.99 11.07
CA VAL A 26 10.17 -4.30 10.98
C VAL A 26 10.34 -2.87 10.45
N ILE A 27 11.26 -2.10 11.00
CA ILE A 27 11.37 -0.67 10.71
C ILE A 27 12.01 -0.40 9.36
N ILE A 28 13.05 -1.15 8.97
CA ILE A 28 13.72 -0.91 7.69
C ILE A 28 12.77 -1.15 6.50
N PRO A 29 12.05 -2.29 6.39
CA PRO A 29 11.10 -2.48 5.31
C PRO A 29 10.00 -1.43 5.26
N ILE A 30 9.45 -1.03 6.42
CA ILE A 30 8.42 0.01 6.49
C ILE A 30 8.98 1.35 6.01
N SER A 31 10.20 1.69 6.41
CA SER A 31 10.88 2.93 6.00
C SER A 31 11.12 2.97 4.50
N ILE A 32 11.53 1.85 3.90
CA ILE A 32 11.73 1.73 2.45
C ILE A 32 10.42 1.94 1.71
N LYS A 33 9.33 1.33 2.15
CA LYS A 33 7.99 1.50 1.57
C LYS A 33 7.52 2.94 1.67
N TYR A 34 7.74 3.59 2.81
CA TYR A 34 7.35 4.98 3.02
C TYR A 34 8.13 5.91 2.11
N LEU A 35 9.45 5.71 1.96
CA LEU A 35 10.26 6.51 1.04
C LEU A 35 9.84 6.30 -0.41
N TYR A 36 9.54 5.07 -0.80
CA TYR A 36 9.00 4.76 -2.13
C TYR A 36 7.70 5.51 -2.38
N TYR A 37 6.78 5.48 -1.41
CA TYR A 37 5.54 6.22 -1.48
C TYR A 37 5.78 7.72 -1.68
N LEU A 38 6.65 8.34 -0.86
CA LEU A 38 6.94 9.77 -0.95
C LEU A 38 7.55 10.17 -2.30
N LYS A 39 8.40 9.33 -2.87
CA LYS A 39 9.06 9.61 -4.15
C LYS A 39 8.15 9.41 -5.36
N THR A 40 7.14 8.58 -5.24
CA THR A 40 6.29 8.17 -6.37
C THR A 40 4.86 8.67 -6.26
N MET A 41 4.53 9.42 -5.22
CA MET A 41 3.18 9.98 -5.05
C MET A 41 2.82 10.93 -6.19
N PHE A 42 1.57 10.87 -6.62
CA PHE A 42 1.07 11.70 -7.70
C PHE A 42 -0.38 12.10 -7.44
N GLU A 43 -0.79 13.15 -8.13
CA GLU A 43 -2.16 13.64 -8.13
C GLU A 43 -2.56 13.90 -9.58
N ILE A 44 -3.55 13.17 -10.08
CA ILE A 44 -3.95 13.23 -11.49
C ILE A 44 -5.46 13.21 -11.63
N LYS A 45 -5.94 13.62 -12.81
CA LYS A 45 -7.32 13.48 -13.22
C LYS A 45 -7.45 12.27 -14.14
N ILE A 46 -8.41 11.41 -13.85
CA ILE A 46 -8.69 10.22 -14.67
C ILE A 46 -10.18 10.15 -14.97
N THR A 47 -10.51 9.70 -16.18
CA THR A 47 -11.88 9.39 -16.56
C THR A 47 -12.03 7.88 -16.62
N ILE A 48 -12.98 7.34 -15.90
CA ILE A 48 -13.15 5.90 -15.74
C ILE A 48 -13.82 5.32 -16.97
N LYS A 49 -13.12 4.42 -17.67
CA LYS A 49 -13.67 3.65 -18.78
C LYS A 49 -14.28 2.35 -18.30
N ASN A 50 -13.63 1.69 -17.34
CA ASN A 50 -14.07 0.39 -16.84
C ASN A 50 -13.56 0.20 -15.41
N LYS A 51 -14.23 -0.66 -14.66
CA LYS A 51 -13.76 -1.11 -13.34
C LYS A 51 -14.13 -2.58 -13.17
N TYR A 52 -13.22 -3.34 -12.55
CA TYR A 52 -13.44 -4.77 -12.33
C TYR A 52 -12.60 -5.25 -11.14
N LYS A 53 -12.98 -6.41 -10.62
CA LYS A 53 -12.19 -7.09 -9.59
C LYS A 53 -11.38 -8.20 -10.25
N GLN A 54 -10.10 -8.24 -9.97
CA GLN A 54 -9.21 -9.30 -10.43
C GLN A 54 -8.89 -10.23 -9.27
N PHE A 55 -9.17 -11.52 -9.45
CA PHE A 55 -8.88 -12.52 -8.42
C PHE A 55 -7.41 -12.90 -8.46
N ASN A 56 -6.72 -12.78 -7.33
CA ASN A 56 -5.34 -13.21 -7.21
C ASN A 56 -5.21 -14.72 -7.01
N SER A 57 -6.17 -15.31 -6.31
CA SER A 57 -6.22 -16.74 -6.05
C SER A 57 -7.67 -17.20 -6.04
N PRO A 58 -7.99 -18.37 -6.67
CA PRO A 58 -9.36 -18.89 -6.65
C PRO A 58 -9.91 -19.20 -5.26
N ASP A 59 -9.02 -19.41 -4.28
CA ASP A 59 -9.39 -19.84 -2.93
C ASP A 59 -9.39 -18.73 -1.90
N ASP A 60 -9.01 -17.49 -2.29
CA ASP A 60 -8.82 -16.39 -1.34
C ASP A 60 -9.59 -15.14 -1.79
N ASP A 61 -10.80 -14.97 -1.24
CA ASP A 61 -11.66 -13.81 -1.50
C ASP A 61 -11.12 -12.50 -0.93
N TYR A 62 -10.10 -12.57 -0.04
CA TYR A 62 -9.55 -11.39 0.64
C TYR A 62 -8.49 -10.65 -0.17
N ASP A 63 -7.89 -11.29 -1.18
CA ASP A 63 -6.81 -10.73 -1.98
C ASP A 63 -7.27 -10.25 -3.37
N ASP A 64 -8.55 -9.96 -3.54
CA ASP A 64 -9.05 -9.41 -4.79
C ASP A 64 -8.44 -8.04 -5.05
N LEU A 65 -7.92 -7.87 -6.26
CA LEU A 65 -7.46 -6.57 -6.72
C LEU A 65 -8.64 -5.78 -7.29
N LEU A 66 -8.79 -4.56 -6.82
CA LEU A 66 -9.80 -3.62 -7.31
C LEU A 66 -9.15 -2.77 -8.40
N ILE A 67 -9.52 -3.02 -9.66
CA ILE A 67 -8.89 -2.37 -10.80
C ILE A 67 -9.84 -1.36 -11.43
N ILE A 68 -9.30 -0.16 -11.73
CA ILE A 68 -9.97 0.83 -12.58
C ILE A 68 -9.12 1.07 -13.82
N GLU A 69 -9.76 1.26 -14.95
CA GLU A 69 -9.11 1.56 -16.22
C GLU A 69 -9.59 2.92 -16.72
N ASP A 70 -8.65 3.77 -17.12
CA ASP A 70 -9.00 5.09 -17.66
C ASP A 70 -9.22 5.04 -19.19
N THR A 71 -9.69 6.15 -19.73
CA THR A 71 -9.95 6.27 -21.17
C THR A 71 -8.68 6.23 -22.03
N ASN A 72 -7.50 6.39 -21.43
CA ASN A 72 -6.22 6.28 -22.11
C ASN A 72 -5.67 4.84 -22.12
N GLY A 73 -6.38 3.90 -21.50
CA GLY A 73 -5.96 2.50 -21.43
C GLY A 73 -5.07 2.18 -20.24
N TYR A 74 -4.78 3.14 -19.39
CA TYR A 74 -3.99 2.90 -18.18
C TYR A 74 -4.85 2.28 -17.08
N LYS A 75 -4.25 1.32 -16.38
CA LYS A 75 -4.91 0.62 -15.27
C LYS A 75 -4.32 1.07 -13.95
N TYR A 76 -5.19 1.15 -12.95
CA TYR A 76 -4.82 1.55 -11.59
C TYR A 76 -5.41 0.54 -10.62
N THR A 77 -4.65 0.20 -9.58
CA THR A 77 -5.15 -0.62 -8.48
C THR A 77 -5.64 0.29 -7.36
N VAL A 78 -6.89 0.14 -6.96
CA VAL A 78 -7.44 0.88 -5.80
C VAL A 78 -6.96 0.18 -4.54
N THR A 79 -6.18 0.88 -3.72
CA THR A 79 -5.50 0.31 -2.56
C THR A 79 -5.77 1.09 -1.29
N ASN A 80 -5.50 0.42 -0.15
CA ASN A 80 -5.40 1.10 1.13
C ASN A 80 -4.01 1.71 1.27
N LEU A 81 -3.90 2.77 2.05
CA LEU A 81 -2.62 3.36 2.40
C LEU A 81 -2.40 3.28 3.91
N PHE A 82 -1.63 2.31 4.33
CA PHE A 82 -1.33 2.02 5.73
C PHE A 82 -0.73 3.23 6.46
N PHE A 83 0.19 3.96 5.82
CA PHE A 83 0.89 5.09 6.43
C PHE A 83 -0.03 6.25 6.83
N LYS A 84 -1.19 6.37 6.18
CA LYS A 84 -2.18 7.41 6.47
C LYS A 84 -3.42 6.86 7.16
N LEU A 85 -3.39 5.60 7.60
CA LEU A 85 -4.53 4.89 8.19
C LEU A 85 -5.76 4.93 7.28
N ASP A 86 -5.53 4.88 5.98
CA ASP A 86 -6.57 4.87 4.96
C ASP A 86 -6.86 3.41 4.57
N PHE A 87 -8.05 2.93 4.93
CA PHE A 87 -8.49 1.56 4.68
C PHE A 87 -9.80 1.52 3.90
N ASN A 88 -10.05 2.52 3.07
CA ASN A 88 -11.33 2.74 2.38
C ASN A 88 -11.33 2.24 0.91
N LYS A 89 -10.47 1.31 0.54
CA LYS A 89 -10.35 0.87 -0.86
C LYS A 89 -11.66 0.36 -1.46
N GLU A 90 -12.44 -0.39 -0.69
CA GLU A 90 -13.73 -0.94 -1.17
C GLU A 90 -14.75 0.17 -1.41
N GLU A 91 -14.80 1.16 -0.51
CA GLU A 91 -15.67 2.30 -0.65
C GLU A 91 -15.26 3.19 -1.82
N ASP A 92 -13.97 3.46 -1.95
CA ASP A 92 -13.42 4.22 -3.07
C ASP A 92 -13.74 3.53 -4.40
N TYR A 93 -13.57 2.22 -4.46
CA TYR A 93 -13.91 1.44 -5.66
C TYR A 93 -15.39 1.59 -6.03
N LYS A 94 -16.28 1.52 -5.04
CA LYS A 94 -17.72 1.71 -5.26
C LYS A 94 -18.04 3.12 -5.75
N ASN A 95 -17.32 4.12 -5.26
CA ASN A 95 -17.55 5.51 -5.59
C ASN A 95 -17.08 5.89 -7.00
N PHE A 96 -16.19 5.11 -7.59
CA PHE A 96 -15.82 5.29 -9.00
C PHE A 96 -16.96 4.84 -9.91
N GLU A 97 -17.48 5.76 -10.71
CA GLU A 97 -18.52 5.48 -11.70
C GLU A 97 -17.94 5.53 -13.10
N VAL A 98 -18.30 4.55 -13.93
CA VAL A 98 -17.86 4.49 -15.32
C VAL A 98 -18.39 5.72 -16.08
N GLY A 99 -17.50 6.35 -16.85
CA GLY A 99 -17.81 7.55 -17.62
C GLY A 99 -17.61 8.86 -16.87
N LYS A 100 -17.27 8.81 -15.59
CA LYS A 100 -17.07 10.02 -14.78
C LYS A 100 -15.58 10.31 -14.61
N THR A 101 -15.26 11.58 -14.35
CA THR A 101 -13.89 12.06 -14.15
C THR A 101 -13.65 12.38 -12.69
N TYR A 102 -12.51 11.96 -12.18
CA TYR A 102 -12.11 12.14 -10.78
C TYR A 102 -10.69 12.66 -10.70
N LYS A 103 -10.44 13.48 -9.69
CA LYS A 103 -9.09 13.83 -9.27
C LYS A 103 -8.71 12.90 -8.15
N VAL A 104 -7.60 12.18 -8.33
CA VAL A 104 -7.19 11.11 -7.42
C VAL A 104 -5.75 11.29 -6.97
N LYS A 105 -5.43 10.74 -5.81
CA LYS A 105 -4.07 10.59 -5.30
C LYS A 105 -3.65 9.14 -5.35
N GLY A 106 -2.40 8.94 -5.73
CA GLY A 106 -1.85 7.61 -5.79
C GLY A 106 -0.33 7.62 -5.65
N TYR A 107 0.26 6.46 -5.83
CA TYR A 107 1.71 6.28 -5.79
C TYR A 107 2.11 5.09 -6.64
N GLY A 108 3.39 5.01 -6.94
CA GLY A 108 3.96 3.88 -7.65
C GLY A 108 4.57 4.26 -8.99
N VAL A 109 5.26 3.31 -9.58
CA VAL A 109 5.89 3.42 -10.90
C VAL A 109 5.49 2.20 -11.71
N ARG A 110 5.08 2.42 -12.97
CA ARG A 110 4.78 1.31 -13.88
C ARG A 110 6.07 0.63 -14.30
N ASN A 111 6.14 -0.69 -14.10
CA ASN A 111 7.24 -1.52 -14.55
C ASN A 111 6.73 -2.92 -14.89
N ILE A 112 7.63 -3.83 -15.32
CA ILE A 112 7.26 -5.19 -15.72
C ILE A 112 6.64 -5.98 -14.57
N LEU A 113 7.14 -5.77 -13.34
CA LEU A 113 6.67 -6.48 -12.15
C LEU A 113 5.39 -5.89 -11.56
N SER A 114 5.18 -4.58 -11.75
CA SER A 114 4.02 -3.86 -11.21
C SER A 114 3.50 -2.88 -12.27
N PRO A 115 2.71 -3.36 -13.23
CA PRO A 115 2.27 -2.54 -14.36
C PRO A 115 1.22 -1.49 -14.00
N ASN A 116 0.55 -1.63 -12.86
CA ASN A 116 -0.51 -0.73 -12.43
C ASN A 116 -0.01 0.23 -11.36
N LEU A 117 -0.36 1.50 -11.48
CA LEU A 117 -0.18 2.46 -10.40
C LEU A 117 -1.23 2.22 -9.32
N ASN A 118 -0.94 2.68 -8.10
CA ASN A 118 -1.84 2.53 -6.96
C ASN A 118 -2.60 3.82 -6.73
N VAL A 119 -3.92 3.73 -6.54
CA VAL A 119 -4.78 4.85 -6.19
C VAL A 119 -5.38 4.57 -4.81
N TYR A 120 -5.23 5.51 -3.87
CA TYR A 120 -5.70 5.32 -2.51
C TYR A 120 -6.73 6.35 -2.07
N GLU A 121 -6.93 7.44 -2.81
CA GLU A 121 -7.86 8.51 -2.39
C GLU A 121 -8.50 9.19 -3.59
N ILE A 122 -9.80 9.42 -3.52
CA ILE A 122 -10.53 10.30 -4.42
C ILE A 122 -10.57 11.67 -3.78
N ILE A 123 -9.95 12.66 -4.41
CA ILE A 123 -9.95 14.03 -3.91
C ILE A 123 -11.25 14.74 -4.28
N GLU A 124 -11.67 14.59 -5.54
CA GLU A 124 -12.79 15.35 -6.09
C GLU A 124 -13.41 14.62 -7.27
N LYS A 125 -14.73 14.62 -7.35
CA LYS A 125 -15.47 14.19 -8.53
C LYS A 125 -15.70 15.42 -9.40
N ILE A 126 -15.17 15.40 -10.63
CA ILE A 126 -15.20 16.55 -11.53
C ILE A 126 -16.47 16.57 -12.37
N ASN A 127 -16.98 15.41 -12.76
CA ASN A 127 -18.18 15.27 -13.58
C ASN A 127 -19.28 14.56 -12.84
#